data_dd82e3a915618923fa931f7f5a6cc1fa
#
_entry.id   dd82e3a915618923fa931f7f5a6cc1fa
#
_cell.length_a   1.000
_cell.length_b   1.000
_cell.length_c   1.000
_cell.angle_alpha   90.00
_cell.angle_beta   90.00
_cell.angle_gamma   90.00
#
_symmetry.space_group_name_H-M   'P 1'
#
loop_
_entity.id
_entity.type
_entity.pdbx_description
1 polymer ?
#
loop_
_entity_poly.entity_id
_entity_poly.type
_entity_poly.pdbx_seq_one_letter_code
_entity_poly.pdbx_strand_id
1 'polypeptide(L)'
;MWTVFIFYALLLGYASMHHELWGDEVHSWNIAKGSGSYIDLIANRRYEGHPPAWHTVLWTISKFTHKVAYMQVAQWIIACGVVFMILFYAPFARSTRVLIPFGYYFLFEYGVLSRNYALGVLFACAICLIIRKDFKYKPVLYYVLLFCMSNVHLLALLLAASLHLYFLIGMKERKKATKTILAHTLAGVLVCLPALYFILPPSDSELNVHALLHIWSARQLTTCYEVPLRAFLPIPAWWRYHFWNTEFLIAAKDNLSVLRWINPLITLALLSWVFFILQKNKKSVVLFAVNLVLSLSVSISFYSLTSTRYTGFVFIGAVVAYWLYCYETTLTQNNIRLVNILLILQLAGGVFALSRDIVLPFSNTYQVQALINEVPSGEKWVTDYWTMNAVVAFTDHPAYCIDMQKDMSFILWGPDIAALQNTPNRYTDGIRHFFKTQGVKSVYMISQSPLHNLVQTDSLLTHSYRITLVDKREGAIETGSNLYLYQIEAL
;
A
#
# COMPACT_ATOMS: atom_id res chain seq x y z
N MET A 1 27.83 10.72 2.86
CA MET A 1 26.35 10.63 2.80
C MET A 1 25.80 11.03 1.44
N TRP A 2 26.30 12.09 0.81
CA TRP A 2 25.85 12.47 -0.54
C TRP A 2 26.03 11.35 -1.58
N THR A 3 27.16 10.66 -1.61
CA THR A 3 27.39 9.50 -2.50
C THR A 3 26.30 8.42 -2.31
N VAL A 4 25.96 8.10 -1.05
CA VAL A 4 24.91 7.11 -0.74
C VAL A 4 23.54 7.61 -1.21
N PHE A 5 23.24 8.89 -0.97
CA PHE A 5 21.97 9.49 -1.41
C PHE A 5 21.82 9.49 -2.93
N ILE A 6 22.85 9.93 -3.65
CA ILE A 6 22.83 9.96 -5.11
C ILE A 6 22.69 8.54 -5.67
N PHE A 7 23.46 7.58 -5.12
CA PHE A 7 23.36 6.17 -5.54
C PHE A 7 21.94 5.62 -5.29
N TYR A 8 21.36 5.87 -4.11
CA TYR A 8 19.98 5.47 -3.81
C TYR A 8 18.98 6.11 -4.78
N ALA A 9 19.06 7.42 -5.00
CA ALA A 9 18.15 8.13 -5.88
C ALA A 9 18.21 7.63 -7.33
N LEU A 10 19.42 7.36 -7.85
CA LEU A 10 19.61 6.80 -9.19
C LEU A 10 19.10 5.35 -9.28
N LEU A 11 19.43 4.51 -8.29
CA LEU A 11 18.96 3.12 -8.24
C LEU A 11 17.44 3.05 -8.16
N LEU A 12 16.82 3.85 -7.28
CA LEU A 12 15.38 3.88 -7.12
C LEU A 12 14.70 4.44 -8.38
N GLY A 13 15.25 5.50 -8.99
CA GLY A 13 14.74 6.07 -10.23
C GLY A 13 14.77 5.04 -11.36
N TYR A 14 15.88 4.32 -11.52
CA TYR A 14 16.01 3.23 -12.49
C TYR A 14 14.98 2.13 -12.23
N ALA A 15 14.83 1.67 -10.99
CA ALA A 15 13.85 0.65 -10.62
C ALA A 15 12.41 1.10 -10.89
N SER A 16 12.06 2.34 -10.51
CA SER A 16 10.72 2.89 -10.75
C SER A 16 10.37 2.99 -12.25
N MET A 17 11.37 3.19 -13.11
CA MET A 17 11.15 3.20 -14.57
C MET A 17 10.92 1.79 -15.16
N HIS A 18 11.35 0.74 -14.45
CA HIS A 18 11.17 -0.66 -14.87
C HIS A 18 9.97 -1.31 -14.20
N HIS A 19 9.52 -0.76 -13.08
CA HIS A 19 8.36 -1.25 -12.35
C HIS A 19 7.07 -1.01 -13.15
N GLU A 20 6.35 -2.08 -13.44
CA GLU A 20 5.03 -2.02 -14.05
C GLU A 20 3.95 -1.88 -12.98
N LEU A 21 3.17 -0.79 -13.08
CA LEU A 21 2.15 -0.44 -12.09
C LEU A 21 1.06 -1.51 -12.01
N TRP A 22 0.70 -1.93 -10.81
CA TRP A 22 -0.36 -2.92 -10.60
C TRP A 22 -1.70 -2.29 -10.17
N GLY A 23 -2.74 -3.13 -10.08
CA GLY A 23 -4.13 -2.74 -9.89
C GLY A 23 -4.40 -1.62 -8.88
N ASP A 24 -3.88 -1.73 -7.62
CA ASP A 24 -4.12 -0.71 -6.60
C ASP A 24 -3.39 0.62 -6.87
N GLU A 25 -2.26 0.61 -7.58
CA GLU A 25 -1.54 1.83 -7.93
C GLU A 25 -2.33 2.61 -8.97
N VAL A 26 -2.66 1.94 -10.09
CA VAL A 26 -3.44 2.56 -11.17
C VAL A 26 -4.85 2.94 -10.73
N HIS A 27 -5.45 2.21 -9.79
CA HIS A 27 -6.72 2.55 -9.18
C HIS A 27 -6.69 3.93 -8.52
N SER A 28 -5.67 4.18 -7.68
CA SER A 28 -5.49 5.48 -7.03
C SER A 28 -5.31 6.61 -8.03
N TRP A 29 -4.58 6.36 -9.13
CA TRP A 29 -4.39 7.30 -10.21
C TRP A 29 -5.70 7.59 -10.95
N ASN A 30 -6.47 6.56 -11.30
CA ASN A 30 -7.71 6.68 -12.06
C ASN A 30 -8.77 7.49 -11.31
N ILE A 31 -8.94 7.25 -10.00
CA ILE A 31 -9.83 8.07 -9.15
C ILE A 31 -9.39 9.55 -9.21
N ALA A 32 -8.10 9.80 -9.05
CA ALA A 32 -7.57 11.16 -9.07
C ALA A 32 -7.76 11.84 -10.44
N LYS A 33 -7.41 11.14 -11.53
CA LYS A 33 -7.57 11.62 -12.91
C LYS A 33 -9.03 11.83 -13.28
N GLY A 34 -9.92 10.90 -12.90
CA GLY A 34 -11.35 10.93 -13.22
C GLY A 34 -12.17 11.91 -12.37
N SER A 35 -11.59 12.52 -11.32
CA SER A 35 -12.28 13.50 -10.48
C SER A 35 -12.14 14.91 -11.06
N GLY A 36 -13.24 15.51 -11.52
CA GLY A 36 -13.27 16.84 -12.15
C GLY A 36 -12.87 17.97 -11.19
N SER A 37 -13.41 17.95 -9.97
CA SER A 37 -13.12 18.90 -8.90
C SER A 37 -12.53 18.21 -7.68
N TYR A 38 -11.98 18.99 -6.73
CA TYR A 38 -11.51 18.46 -5.45
C TYR A 38 -12.66 17.92 -4.60
N ILE A 39 -13.87 18.46 -4.74
CA ILE A 39 -15.05 17.96 -4.06
C ILE A 39 -15.43 16.57 -4.60
N ASP A 40 -15.38 16.39 -5.93
CA ASP A 40 -15.61 15.08 -6.55
C ASP A 40 -14.56 14.06 -6.08
N LEU A 41 -13.29 14.46 -5.97
CA LEU A 41 -12.24 13.60 -5.41
C LEU A 41 -12.61 13.13 -4.00
N ILE A 42 -13.04 14.03 -3.13
CA ILE A 42 -13.43 13.69 -1.76
C ILE A 42 -14.64 12.75 -1.76
N ALA A 43 -15.64 12.97 -2.61
CA ALA A 43 -16.80 12.10 -2.75
C ALA A 43 -16.44 10.72 -3.29
N ASN A 44 -15.68 10.63 -4.37
CA ASN A 44 -15.24 9.37 -5.00
C ASN A 44 -14.38 8.51 -4.08
N ARG A 45 -13.69 9.12 -3.11
CA ARG A 45 -12.86 8.41 -2.16
C ARG A 45 -13.58 7.84 -0.96
N ARG A 46 -14.85 8.15 -0.78
CA ARG A 46 -15.60 7.79 0.42
C ARG A 46 -15.67 6.27 0.66
N TYR A 47 -15.61 5.49 -0.43
CA TYR A 47 -15.66 4.03 -0.40
C TYR A 47 -14.29 3.34 -0.34
N GLU A 48 -13.18 4.10 -0.39
CA GLU A 48 -11.81 3.54 -0.50
C GLU A 48 -11.19 3.08 0.84
N GLY A 49 -11.78 3.47 1.98
CA GLY A 49 -11.22 3.17 3.29
C GLY A 49 -9.88 3.86 3.58
N HIS A 50 -9.46 4.79 2.73
CA HIS A 50 -8.22 5.55 2.89
C HIS A 50 -8.48 7.06 2.92
N PRO A 51 -7.84 7.85 3.79
CA PRO A 51 -7.88 9.31 3.77
C PRO A 51 -7.26 9.93 2.51
N PRO A 52 -7.54 11.22 2.19
CA PRO A 52 -7.30 11.79 0.86
C PRO A 52 -5.86 12.23 0.53
N ALA A 53 -4.91 12.22 1.48
CA ALA A 53 -3.61 12.87 1.29
C ALA A 53 -2.87 12.42 0.00
N TRP A 54 -2.76 11.11 -0.24
CA TRP A 54 -2.12 10.59 -1.44
C TRP A 54 -2.88 10.96 -2.72
N HIS A 55 -4.20 10.82 -2.72
CA HIS A 55 -5.01 11.16 -3.87
C HIS A 55 -5.03 12.67 -4.15
N THR A 56 -4.88 13.51 -3.14
CA THR A 56 -4.69 14.96 -3.32
C THR A 56 -3.40 15.24 -4.10
N VAL A 57 -2.30 14.55 -3.79
CA VAL A 57 -1.06 14.64 -4.55
C VAL A 57 -1.30 14.23 -6.00
N LEU A 58 -1.92 13.08 -6.24
CA LEU A 58 -2.19 12.56 -7.57
C LEU A 58 -3.16 13.44 -8.35
N TRP A 59 -4.21 13.94 -7.72
CA TRP A 59 -5.18 14.85 -8.32
C TRP A 59 -4.52 16.16 -8.74
N THR A 60 -3.65 16.71 -7.91
CA THR A 60 -2.89 17.91 -8.27
C THR A 60 -2.04 17.66 -9.53
N ILE A 61 -1.35 16.51 -9.59
CA ILE A 61 -0.53 16.13 -10.76
C ILE A 61 -1.42 15.94 -12.00
N SER A 62 -2.60 15.30 -11.86
CA SER A 62 -3.50 15.01 -12.97
C SER A 62 -4.06 16.26 -13.65
N LYS A 63 -4.01 17.43 -12.99
CA LYS A 63 -4.39 18.73 -13.62
C LYS A 63 -3.34 19.24 -14.62
N PHE A 64 -2.14 18.70 -14.59
CA PHE A 64 -1.04 19.08 -15.50
C PHE A 64 -0.74 18.00 -16.54
N THR A 65 -1.03 16.73 -16.22
CA THR A 65 -0.73 15.59 -17.10
C THR A 65 -1.61 14.38 -16.79
N HIS A 66 -2.01 13.63 -17.81
CA HIS A 66 -2.74 12.38 -17.66
C HIS A 66 -1.81 11.13 -17.73
N LYS A 67 -0.50 11.33 -17.92
CA LYS A 67 0.46 10.21 -17.98
C LYS A 67 0.69 9.64 -16.58
N VAL A 68 0.33 8.38 -16.37
CA VAL A 68 0.43 7.67 -15.10
C VAL A 68 1.86 7.60 -14.54
N ALA A 69 2.88 7.65 -15.40
CA ALA A 69 4.30 7.66 -15.00
C ALA A 69 4.66 8.80 -14.04
N TYR A 70 3.92 9.92 -14.04
CA TYR A 70 4.16 11.01 -13.10
C TYR A 70 3.76 10.65 -11.64
N MET A 71 2.93 9.63 -11.45
CA MET A 71 2.70 9.05 -10.12
C MET A 71 3.98 8.41 -9.58
N GLN A 72 4.73 7.68 -10.43
CA GLN A 72 6.01 7.08 -10.06
C GLN A 72 7.06 8.16 -9.74
N VAL A 73 7.08 9.26 -10.50
CA VAL A 73 7.96 10.41 -10.21
C VAL A 73 7.63 11.02 -8.83
N ALA A 74 6.35 11.20 -8.50
CA ALA A 74 5.95 11.71 -7.19
C ALA A 74 6.38 10.76 -6.07
N GLN A 75 6.19 9.45 -6.25
CA GLN A 75 6.63 8.42 -5.32
C GLN A 75 8.15 8.45 -5.11
N TRP A 76 8.91 8.52 -6.20
CA TRP A 76 10.36 8.64 -6.17
C TRP A 76 10.85 9.87 -5.39
N ILE A 77 10.22 11.04 -5.60
CA ILE A 77 10.55 12.28 -4.86
C ILE A 77 10.28 12.10 -3.37
N ILE A 78 9.13 11.52 -3.00
CA ILE A 78 8.74 11.28 -1.60
C ILE A 78 9.72 10.32 -0.93
N ALA A 79 10.06 9.20 -1.58
CA ALA A 79 11.00 8.21 -1.06
C ALA A 79 12.41 8.79 -0.91
N CYS A 80 12.88 9.57 -1.89
CA CYS A 80 14.14 10.31 -1.79
C CYS A 80 14.11 11.32 -0.63
N GLY A 81 12.99 12.00 -0.41
CA GLY A 81 12.80 12.90 0.74
C GLY A 81 12.93 12.19 2.09
N VAL A 82 12.35 11.00 2.23
CA VAL A 82 12.49 10.14 3.42
C VAL A 82 13.95 9.78 3.66
N VAL A 83 14.62 9.27 2.62
CA VAL A 83 16.02 8.83 2.71
C VAL A 83 16.96 10.02 2.97
N PHE A 84 16.70 11.18 2.38
CA PHE A 84 17.42 12.41 2.67
C PHE A 84 17.34 12.78 4.15
N MET A 85 16.14 12.73 4.75
CA MET A 85 15.99 13.00 6.18
C MET A 85 16.73 11.98 7.05
N ILE A 86 16.71 10.69 6.69
CA ILE A 86 17.43 9.64 7.43
C ILE A 86 18.94 9.84 7.33
N LEU A 87 19.48 10.05 6.14
CA LEU A 87 20.93 10.16 5.91
C LEU A 87 21.54 11.39 6.56
N PHE A 88 20.86 12.54 6.50
CA PHE A 88 21.45 13.81 6.90
C PHE A 88 21.03 14.30 8.27
N TYR A 89 19.86 13.87 8.77
CA TYR A 89 19.30 14.44 10.00
C TYR A 89 19.00 13.42 11.11
N ALA A 90 18.86 12.13 10.79
CA ALA A 90 18.61 11.13 11.84
C ALA A 90 19.83 11.00 12.77
N PRO A 91 19.63 10.86 14.09
CA PRO A 91 20.70 10.75 15.08
C PRO A 91 21.32 9.36 15.17
N PHE A 92 21.17 8.57 14.11
CA PHE A 92 21.70 7.20 14.05
C PHE A 92 23.21 7.18 13.81
N ALA A 93 23.86 6.08 14.17
CA ALA A 93 25.23 5.79 13.77
C ALA A 93 25.36 5.81 12.23
N ARG A 94 26.55 6.13 11.71
CA ARG A 94 26.78 6.23 10.26
C ARG A 94 26.40 4.96 9.51
N SER A 95 26.78 3.79 10.03
CA SER A 95 26.42 2.47 9.45
C SER A 95 24.92 2.26 9.37
N THR A 96 24.19 2.55 10.45
CA THR A 96 22.73 2.45 10.51
C THR A 96 22.05 3.36 9.49
N ARG A 97 22.51 4.63 9.37
CA ARG A 97 21.97 5.56 8.35
C ARG A 97 22.16 5.06 6.93
N VAL A 98 23.28 4.40 6.65
CA VAL A 98 23.58 3.84 5.32
C VAL A 98 22.75 2.59 5.03
N LEU A 99 22.47 1.74 6.01
CA LEU A 99 21.74 0.48 5.81
C LEU A 99 20.23 0.68 5.65
N ILE A 100 19.61 1.61 6.39
CA ILE A 100 18.15 1.83 6.36
C ILE A 100 17.61 2.03 4.95
N PRO A 101 18.16 2.90 4.08
CA PRO A 101 17.65 3.15 2.73
C PRO A 101 17.54 1.91 1.86
N PHE A 102 18.41 0.94 2.06
CA PHE A 102 18.47 -0.27 1.24
C PHE A 102 17.71 -1.46 1.84
N GLY A 103 17.05 -1.28 3.00
CA GLY A 103 16.14 -2.26 3.55
C GLY A 103 14.87 -2.41 2.72
N TYR A 104 14.20 -3.56 2.81
CA TYR A 104 13.05 -3.96 2.01
C TYR A 104 11.99 -2.86 1.87
N TYR A 105 11.58 -2.25 3.01
CA TYR A 105 10.53 -1.25 2.98
C TYR A 105 10.95 0.05 2.31
N PHE A 106 12.16 0.54 2.56
CA PHE A 106 12.63 1.81 1.99
C PHE A 106 13.07 1.68 0.54
N LEU A 107 13.56 0.51 0.14
CA LEU A 107 14.06 0.29 -1.22
C LEU A 107 12.98 -0.18 -2.18
N PHE A 108 12.09 -1.10 -1.75
CA PHE A 108 11.12 -1.74 -2.61
C PHE A 108 9.68 -1.36 -2.25
N GLU A 109 9.15 -1.80 -1.11
CA GLU A 109 7.71 -1.73 -0.79
C GLU A 109 7.17 -0.29 -0.67
N TYR A 110 7.99 0.63 -0.12
CA TYR A 110 7.64 2.06 0.00
C TYR A 110 8.54 2.94 -0.88
N GLY A 111 9.52 2.35 -1.55
CA GLY A 111 10.38 3.03 -2.50
C GLY A 111 9.79 3.01 -3.90
N VAL A 112 9.68 1.82 -4.49
CA VAL A 112 9.25 1.60 -5.88
C VAL A 112 7.73 1.63 -6.02
N LEU A 113 6.99 0.87 -5.18
CA LEU A 113 5.53 0.78 -5.29
C LEU A 113 4.88 2.13 -5.00
N SER A 114 4.13 2.66 -5.96
CA SER A 114 3.57 4.02 -5.95
C SER A 114 2.28 4.10 -5.14
N ARG A 115 2.42 3.96 -3.82
CA ARG A 115 1.32 3.93 -2.85
C ARG A 115 1.50 5.00 -1.76
N ASN A 116 0.44 5.19 -0.99
CA ASN A 116 0.38 6.17 0.08
C ASN A 116 1.38 5.96 1.24
N TYR A 117 2.01 4.79 1.36
CA TYR A 117 2.82 4.42 2.55
C TYR A 117 4.04 5.31 2.75
N ALA A 118 4.82 5.58 1.69
CA ALA A 118 6.00 6.45 1.77
C ALA A 118 5.68 7.86 2.28
N LEU A 119 4.51 8.39 1.92
CA LEU A 119 4.05 9.70 2.38
C LEU A 119 3.83 9.71 3.91
N GLY A 120 3.28 8.63 4.47
CA GLY A 120 3.15 8.45 5.91
C GLY A 120 4.51 8.41 6.63
N VAL A 121 5.49 7.71 6.04
CA VAL A 121 6.87 7.66 6.56
C VAL A 121 7.54 9.04 6.48
N LEU A 122 7.33 9.79 5.39
CA LEU A 122 7.85 11.16 5.23
C LEU A 122 7.39 12.07 6.39
N PHE A 123 6.10 12.07 6.70
CA PHE A 123 5.55 12.87 7.80
C PHE A 123 6.03 12.37 9.16
N ALA A 124 6.17 11.06 9.38
CA ALA A 124 6.74 10.51 10.61
C ALA A 124 8.19 11.00 10.84
N CYS A 125 9.03 10.95 9.79
CA CYS A 125 10.39 11.48 9.84
C CYS A 125 10.40 13.00 10.13
N ALA A 126 9.52 13.76 9.47
CA ALA A 126 9.40 15.21 9.71
C ALA A 126 9.00 15.52 11.16
N ILE A 127 8.05 14.76 11.74
CA ILE A 127 7.68 14.89 13.16
C ILE A 127 8.87 14.58 14.07
N CYS A 128 9.64 13.52 13.79
CA CYS A 128 10.86 13.21 14.56
C CYS A 128 11.87 14.37 14.54
N LEU A 129 12.03 15.06 13.41
CA LEU A 129 12.92 16.20 13.28
C LEU A 129 12.48 17.38 14.12
N ILE A 130 11.20 17.70 14.15
CA ILE A 130 10.71 18.90 14.85
C ILE A 130 10.51 18.69 16.35
N ILE A 131 10.29 17.47 16.82
CA ILE A 131 10.05 17.18 18.25
C ILE A 131 11.18 17.73 19.11
N ARG A 132 12.43 17.66 18.65
CA ARG A 132 13.60 18.13 19.41
C ARG A 132 13.88 19.61 19.24
N LYS A 133 13.48 20.22 18.13
CA LYS A 133 13.75 21.62 17.83
C LYS A 133 12.85 22.52 18.69
N ASP A 134 13.36 23.68 19.05
CA ASP A 134 12.56 24.69 19.76
C ASP A 134 12.51 25.97 18.93
N PHE A 135 11.31 26.38 18.53
CA PHE A 135 11.03 27.56 17.73
C PHE A 135 9.58 28.00 17.91
N LYS A 136 9.30 29.28 17.63
CA LYS A 136 8.00 29.92 17.89
C LYS A 136 6.78 29.14 17.31
N TYR A 137 6.87 28.66 16.09
CA TYR A 137 5.76 28.02 15.38
C TYR A 137 5.75 26.48 15.49
N LYS A 138 6.58 25.92 16.35
CA LYS A 138 6.66 24.47 16.57
C LYS A 138 5.31 23.79 16.82
N PRO A 139 4.44 24.30 17.72
CA PRO A 139 3.16 23.64 17.96
C PRO A 139 2.29 23.59 16.70
N VAL A 140 2.23 24.66 15.93
CA VAL A 140 1.45 24.73 14.68
C VAL A 140 1.98 23.72 13.67
N LEU A 141 3.29 23.73 13.40
CA LEU A 141 3.89 22.81 12.45
C LEU A 141 3.72 21.34 12.90
N TYR A 142 3.83 21.08 14.20
CA TYR A 142 3.61 19.75 14.76
C TYR A 142 2.19 19.24 14.45
N TYR A 143 1.15 20.03 14.70
CA TYR A 143 -0.22 19.63 14.43
C TYR A 143 -0.55 19.56 12.94
N VAL A 144 0.04 20.42 12.12
CA VAL A 144 -0.07 20.31 10.65
C VAL A 144 0.51 18.98 10.16
N LEU A 145 1.71 18.62 10.62
CA LEU A 145 2.33 17.34 10.25
C LEU A 145 1.55 16.13 10.80
N LEU A 146 1.03 16.24 12.02
CA LEU A 146 0.20 15.18 12.63
C LEU A 146 -1.10 15.00 11.85
N PHE A 147 -1.76 16.09 11.44
CA PHE A 147 -2.92 16.08 10.56
C PHE A 147 -2.58 15.44 9.20
N CYS A 148 -1.53 15.90 8.53
CA CYS A 148 -1.10 15.32 7.27
C CYS A 148 -0.82 13.83 7.38
N MET A 149 -0.08 13.40 8.42
CA MET A 149 0.25 12.01 8.65
C MET A 149 -0.98 11.14 8.89
N SER A 150 -1.90 11.58 9.75
CA SER A 150 -3.12 10.83 10.07
C SER A 150 -4.05 10.70 8.86
N ASN A 151 -4.00 11.66 7.92
CA ASN A 151 -4.81 11.66 6.70
C ASN A 151 -4.15 10.96 5.50
N VAL A 152 -3.15 10.12 5.72
CA VAL A 152 -2.53 9.28 4.67
C VAL A 152 -3.24 7.92 4.56
N HIS A 153 -3.25 7.15 5.64
CA HIS A 153 -3.91 5.83 5.76
C HIS A 153 -4.00 5.39 7.22
N LEU A 154 -4.77 4.32 7.49
CA LEU A 154 -5.02 3.80 8.84
C LEU A 154 -3.74 3.58 9.66
N LEU A 155 -2.73 2.89 9.10
CA LEU A 155 -1.50 2.58 9.85
C LEU A 155 -0.67 3.83 10.16
N ALA A 156 -0.69 4.85 9.30
CA ALA A 156 -0.07 6.13 9.58
C ALA A 156 -0.82 6.88 10.70
N LEU A 157 -2.15 6.79 10.76
CA LEU A 157 -2.96 7.29 11.88
C LEU A 157 -2.57 6.61 13.21
N LEU A 158 -2.39 5.28 13.22
CA LEU A 158 -1.99 4.54 14.43
C LEU A 158 -0.59 4.97 14.91
N LEU A 159 0.35 5.13 13.98
CA LEU A 159 1.68 5.62 14.30
C LEU A 159 1.65 7.10 14.74
N ALA A 160 0.79 7.94 14.14
CA ALA A 160 0.59 9.33 14.54
C ALA A 160 0.06 9.41 15.99
N ALA A 161 -0.90 8.57 16.35
CA ALA A 161 -1.41 8.46 17.73
C ALA A 161 -0.30 8.03 18.71
N SER A 162 0.53 7.07 18.32
CA SER A 162 1.68 6.60 19.14
C SER A 162 2.74 7.68 19.32
N LEU A 163 3.04 8.45 18.26
CA LEU A 163 3.93 9.62 18.32
C LEU A 163 3.35 10.75 19.18
N HIS A 164 2.04 10.98 19.09
CA HIS A 164 1.39 11.98 19.92
C HIS A 164 1.41 11.60 21.40
N LEU A 165 1.20 10.33 21.73
CA LEU A 165 1.36 9.83 23.09
C LEU A 165 2.79 10.03 23.61
N TYR A 166 3.82 9.73 22.79
CA TYR A 166 5.22 10.03 23.14
C TYR A 166 5.42 11.51 23.48
N PHE A 167 4.86 12.40 22.66
CA PHE A 167 4.91 13.84 22.88
C PHE A 167 4.26 14.25 24.22
N LEU A 168 3.06 13.72 24.53
CA LEU A 168 2.34 14.00 25.78
C LEU A 168 3.11 13.49 27.03
N ILE A 169 3.70 12.29 26.96
CA ILE A 169 4.54 11.74 28.04
C ILE A 169 5.74 12.68 28.27
N GLY A 170 6.39 13.17 27.21
CA GLY A 170 7.48 14.13 27.33
C GLY A 170 7.06 15.46 27.95
N MET A 171 5.83 15.92 27.74
CA MET A 171 5.30 17.10 28.44
C MET A 171 5.10 16.84 29.94
N LYS A 172 4.59 15.67 30.31
CA LYS A 172 4.39 15.27 31.70
C LYS A 172 5.73 15.19 32.45
N GLU A 173 6.77 14.62 31.84
CA GLU A 173 8.13 14.55 32.39
C GLU A 173 8.71 15.94 32.62
N ARG A 174 8.41 16.89 31.73
CA ARG A 174 8.79 18.32 31.90
C ARG A 174 7.89 19.08 32.86
N LYS A 175 7.06 18.39 33.64
CA LYS A 175 6.14 18.95 34.65
C LYS A 175 5.24 20.07 34.10
N LYS A 176 4.79 19.97 32.84
CA LYS A 176 3.82 20.91 32.28
C LYS A 176 2.48 20.83 33.02
N ALA A 177 1.76 21.95 33.14
CA ALA A 177 0.47 22.00 33.80
C ALA A 177 -0.54 21.02 33.16
N THR A 178 -1.36 20.38 33.99
CA THR A 178 -2.37 19.40 33.53
C THR A 178 -3.30 19.98 32.47
N LYS A 179 -3.73 21.25 32.66
CA LYS A 179 -4.54 21.98 31.66
C LYS A 179 -3.87 22.04 30.28
N THR A 180 -2.55 22.28 30.25
CA THR A 180 -1.78 22.30 29.00
C THR A 180 -1.72 20.92 28.36
N ILE A 181 -1.48 19.86 29.15
CA ILE A 181 -1.46 18.49 28.63
C ILE A 181 -2.83 18.12 28.06
N LEU A 182 -3.92 18.44 28.77
CA LEU A 182 -5.28 18.20 28.31
C LEU A 182 -5.58 18.94 27.00
N ALA A 183 -5.19 20.21 26.88
CA ALA A 183 -5.36 21.00 25.66
C ALA A 183 -4.63 20.36 24.46
N HIS A 184 -3.39 19.88 24.67
CA HIS A 184 -2.64 19.17 23.65
C HIS A 184 -3.26 17.81 23.29
N THR A 185 -3.80 17.07 24.26
CA THR A 185 -4.53 15.82 24.01
C THR A 185 -5.74 16.08 23.13
N LEU A 186 -6.56 17.07 23.46
CA LEU A 186 -7.74 17.45 22.67
C LEU A 186 -7.34 17.90 21.26
N ALA A 187 -6.31 18.72 21.12
CA ALA A 187 -5.82 19.15 19.82
C ALA A 187 -5.35 17.95 18.97
N GLY A 188 -4.64 16.98 19.56
CA GLY A 188 -4.22 15.75 18.87
C GLY A 188 -5.41 14.91 18.39
N VAL A 189 -6.42 14.75 19.23
CA VAL A 189 -7.66 14.05 18.85
C VAL A 189 -8.35 14.77 17.70
N LEU A 190 -8.54 16.10 17.82
CA LEU A 190 -9.24 16.89 16.79
C LEU A 190 -8.58 16.83 15.42
N VAL A 191 -7.25 16.86 15.34
CA VAL A 191 -6.54 16.79 14.04
C VAL A 191 -6.55 15.39 13.44
N CYS A 192 -6.76 14.34 14.25
CA CYS A 192 -6.87 12.97 13.78
C CYS A 192 -8.30 12.56 13.38
N LEU A 193 -9.33 13.22 13.90
CA LEU A 193 -10.74 12.87 13.64
C LEU A 193 -11.13 12.83 12.16
N PRO A 194 -10.71 13.78 11.28
CA PRO A 194 -11.09 13.74 9.87
C PRO A 194 -10.66 12.46 9.16
N ALA A 195 -9.53 11.85 9.58
CA ALA A 195 -9.07 10.59 9.01
C ALA A 195 -10.06 9.45 9.25
N LEU A 196 -10.74 9.42 10.41
CA LEU A 196 -11.71 8.37 10.74
C LEU A 196 -12.92 8.39 9.81
N TYR A 197 -13.35 9.58 9.37
CA TYR A 197 -14.45 9.70 8.40
C TYR A 197 -14.18 8.93 7.10
N PHE A 198 -12.93 8.93 6.63
CA PHE A 198 -12.55 8.22 5.40
C PHE A 198 -12.20 6.75 5.63
N ILE A 199 -11.71 6.40 6.82
CA ILE A 199 -11.31 5.02 7.14
C ILE A 199 -12.55 4.16 7.43
N LEU A 200 -13.56 4.72 8.11
CA LEU A 200 -14.81 4.02 8.39
C LEU A 200 -15.66 3.96 7.10
N PRO A 201 -16.00 2.77 6.61
CA PRO A 201 -16.79 2.63 5.41
C PRO A 201 -18.20 3.21 5.60
N PRO A 202 -18.84 3.71 4.53
CA PRO A 202 -20.26 4.07 4.55
C PRO A 202 -21.15 2.85 4.89
N SER A 203 -22.35 3.10 5.39
CA SER A 203 -23.28 2.03 5.79
C SER A 203 -23.76 1.16 4.62
N ASP A 204 -23.70 1.70 3.40
CA ASP A 204 -24.06 1.06 2.13
C ASP A 204 -22.86 0.45 1.40
N SER A 205 -21.67 0.50 2.00
CA SER A 205 -20.47 -0.15 1.47
C SER A 205 -20.51 -1.66 1.70
N GLU A 206 -20.03 -2.45 0.74
CA GLU A 206 -19.75 -3.87 0.96
C GLU A 206 -18.70 -4.12 2.06
N LEU A 207 -17.76 -3.19 2.23
CA LEU A 207 -16.81 -3.20 3.34
C LEU A 207 -17.50 -2.76 4.65
N ASN A 208 -18.65 -3.35 4.95
CA ASN A 208 -19.40 -3.10 6.18
C ASN A 208 -18.54 -3.42 7.41
N VAL A 209 -18.54 -2.53 8.40
CA VAL A 209 -17.80 -2.72 9.66
C VAL A 209 -18.17 -4.06 10.34
N HIS A 210 -19.43 -4.50 10.24
CA HIS A 210 -19.87 -5.80 10.78
C HIS A 210 -19.27 -6.99 10.03
N ALA A 211 -19.05 -6.90 8.72
CA ALA A 211 -18.36 -7.91 7.95
C ALA A 211 -16.83 -7.90 8.18
N LEU A 212 -16.30 -6.77 8.65
CA LEU A 212 -14.88 -6.59 8.97
C LEU A 212 -14.52 -7.07 10.37
N LEU A 213 -15.50 -7.06 11.32
CA LEU A 213 -15.30 -7.54 12.69
C LEU A 213 -15.37 -9.07 12.71
N HIS A 214 -14.22 -9.70 12.59
CA HIS A 214 -14.13 -11.16 12.69
C HIS A 214 -14.12 -11.61 14.16
N ILE A 215 -14.95 -12.62 14.45
CA ILE A 215 -14.89 -13.37 15.71
C ILE A 215 -13.54 -14.08 15.80
N TRP A 216 -12.89 -14.07 16.96
CA TRP A 216 -11.59 -14.69 17.21
C TRP A 216 -11.55 -16.14 16.72
N SER A 217 -10.65 -16.43 15.83
CA SER A 217 -10.39 -17.74 15.23
C SER A 217 -8.92 -18.13 15.34
N ALA A 218 -8.61 -19.41 15.13
CA ALA A 218 -7.21 -19.86 15.09
C ALA A 218 -6.37 -19.13 14.03
N ARG A 219 -6.99 -18.69 12.92
CA ARG A 219 -6.32 -17.90 11.89
C ARG A 219 -5.89 -16.53 12.42
N GLN A 220 -6.67 -15.91 13.30
CA GLN A 220 -6.33 -14.62 13.88
C GLN A 220 -5.18 -14.72 14.88
N LEU A 221 -5.06 -15.85 15.59
CA LEU A 221 -3.89 -16.11 16.44
C LEU A 221 -2.59 -16.19 15.62
N THR A 222 -2.64 -16.72 14.39
CA THR A 222 -1.45 -16.74 13.52
C THR A 222 -1.04 -15.33 13.12
N THR A 223 -1.97 -14.40 12.96
CA THR A 223 -1.70 -12.98 12.66
C THR A 223 -0.82 -12.33 13.72
N CYS A 224 -0.96 -12.69 14.99
CA CYS A 224 -0.16 -12.14 16.08
C CYS A 224 1.35 -12.34 15.90
N TYR A 225 1.77 -13.44 15.29
CA TYR A 225 3.19 -13.70 15.04
C TYR A 225 3.59 -13.40 13.59
N GLU A 226 2.70 -13.55 12.62
CA GLU A 226 3.01 -13.32 11.21
C GLU A 226 3.26 -11.83 10.92
N VAL A 227 2.51 -10.92 11.54
CA VAL A 227 2.67 -9.48 11.35
C VAL A 227 4.05 -8.99 11.79
N PRO A 228 4.52 -9.23 13.03
CA PRO A 228 5.87 -8.81 13.43
C PRO A 228 6.97 -9.57 12.68
N LEU A 229 6.75 -10.86 12.34
CA LEU A 229 7.72 -11.64 11.59
C LEU A 229 8.01 -11.00 10.24
N ARG A 230 6.95 -10.71 9.45
CA ARG A 230 7.07 -10.00 8.16
C ARG A 230 7.64 -8.59 8.33
N ALA A 231 7.32 -7.89 9.42
CA ALA A 231 7.82 -6.55 9.68
C ALA A 231 9.35 -6.53 9.85
N PHE A 232 9.92 -7.47 10.59
CA PHE A 232 11.35 -7.48 10.90
C PHE A 232 12.16 -8.39 9.99
N LEU A 233 11.54 -9.39 9.36
CA LEU A 233 12.20 -10.35 8.49
C LEU A 233 11.48 -10.45 7.12
N PRO A 234 11.37 -9.33 6.37
CA PRO A 234 10.62 -9.28 5.12
C PRO A 234 11.42 -9.89 3.97
N ILE A 235 11.89 -11.11 4.15
CA ILE A 235 12.62 -11.86 3.12
C ILE A 235 11.57 -12.68 2.36
N PRO A 236 11.33 -12.41 1.06
CA PRO A 236 10.37 -13.16 0.29
C PRO A 236 10.76 -14.65 0.16
N ALA A 237 9.76 -15.48 -0.14
CA ALA A 237 9.98 -16.89 -0.51
C ALA A 237 10.61 -16.96 -1.90
N TRP A 238 11.93 -16.91 -1.97
CA TRP A 238 12.75 -16.77 -3.20
C TRP A 238 12.54 -17.91 -4.21
N TRP A 239 12.00 -19.03 -3.79
CA TRP A 239 11.67 -20.18 -4.66
C TRP A 239 10.30 -20.06 -5.35
N ARG A 240 9.48 -19.05 -4.96
CA ARG A 240 8.18 -18.78 -5.59
C ARG A 240 8.34 -17.75 -6.70
N TYR A 241 7.71 -17.99 -7.84
CA TYR A 241 7.62 -16.99 -8.91
C TYR A 241 6.87 -15.75 -8.42
N HIS A 242 5.67 -15.94 -7.86
CA HIS A 242 4.86 -14.92 -7.21
C HIS A 242 5.35 -14.67 -5.79
N PHE A 243 6.54 -14.07 -5.68
CA PHE A 243 7.24 -13.87 -4.40
C PHE A 243 6.65 -12.73 -3.57
N TRP A 244 6.00 -11.76 -4.22
CA TRP A 244 5.47 -10.58 -3.54
C TRP A 244 4.39 -10.96 -2.52
N ASN A 245 4.35 -10.24 -1.40
CA ASN A 245 3.51 -10.55 -0.24
C ASN A 245 3.77 -11.93 0.41
N THR A 246 4.87 -12.57 0.07
CA THR A 246 5.33 -13.79 0.77
C THR A 246 6.40 -13.45 1.80
N GLU A 247 6.58 -14.35 2.74
CA GLU A 247 7.71 -14.39 3.67
C GLU A 247 8.17 -15.83 3.77
N PHE A 248 9.50 -16.06 3.72
CA PHE A 248 10.03 -17.38 3.47
C PHE A 248 9.72 -18.41 4.58
N LEU A 249 9.75 -18.02 5.88
CA LEU A 249 9.42 -18.92 7.00
C LEU A 249 7.92 -19.25 7.04
N ILE A 250 7.08 -18.27 6.72
CA ILE A 250 5.63 -18.47 6.64
C ILE A 250 5.30 -19.35 5.43
N ALA A 251 5.93 -19.12 4.29
CA ALA A 251 5.74 -19.94 3.10
C ALA A 251 6.25 -21.36 3.25
N ALA A 252 7.33 -21.56 4.01
CA ALA A 252 7.93 -22.89 4.25
C ALA A 252 7.12 -23.73 5.24
N LYS A 253 6.23 -23.14 6.06
CA LYS A 253 5.42 -23.90 7.05
C LYS A 253 4.51 -24.94 6.42
N ASP A 254 4.15 -24.77 5.15
CA ASP A 254 3.30 -25.70 4.41
C ASP A 254 4.05 -27.02 4.11
N ASN A 255 5.38 -26.95 3.92
CA ASN A 255 6.24 -28.10 3.68
C ASN A 255 6.91 -28.61 4.97
N LEU A 256 7.14 -27.73 5.95
CA LEU A 256 7.82 -28.00 7.20
C LEU A 256 6.92 -27.64 8.39
N SER A 257 6.06 -28.56 8.80
CA SER A 257 5.04 -28.33 9.83
C SER A 257 5.60 -27.84 11.17
N VAL A 258 6.85 -28.20 11.51
CA VAL A 258 7.56 -27.73 12.71
C VAL A 258 7.66 -26.18 12.76
N LEU A 259 7.69 -25.49 11.61
CA LEU A 259 7.73 -24.04 11.54
C LEU A 259 6.47 -23.37 12.13
N ARG A 260 5.36 -24.08 12.23
CA ARG A 260 4.16 -23.57 12.93
C ARG A 260 4.43 -23.26 14.41
N TRP A 261 5.37 -23.97 15.01
CA TRP A 261 5.79 -23.79 16.40
C TRP A 261 7.02 -22.88 16.52
N ILE A 262 7.93 -22.93 15.56
CA ILE A 262 9.17 -22.17 15.58
C ILE A 262 8.91 -20.68 15.23
N ASN A 263 8.03 -20.37 14.28
CA ASN A 263 7.76 -18.99 13.86
C ASN A 263 7.28 -18.07 15.00
N PRO A 264 6.37 -18.49 15.90
CA PRO A 264 6.02 -17.70 17.08
C PRO A 264 7.23 -17.43 18.01
N LEU A 265 8.13 -18.40 18.17
CA LEU A 265 9.35 -18.24 18.99
C LEU A 265 10.33 -17.26 18.36
N ILE A 266 10.52 -17.33 17.03
CA ILE A 266 11.35 -16.36 16.29
C ILE A 266 10.74 -14.96 16.44
N THR A 267 9.43 -14.83 16.29
CA THR A 267 8.74 -13.54 16.48
C THR A 267 8.94 -12.98 17.87
N LEU A 268 8.79 -13.81 18.89
CA LEU A 268 9.03 -13.41 20.28
C LEU A 268 10.47 -12.95 20.49
N ALA A 269 11.45 -13.66 19.92
CA ALA A 269 12.85 -13.28 19.97
C ALA A 269 13.12 -11.94 19.27
N LEU A 270 12.54 -11.70 18.07
CA LEU A 270 12.66 -10.44 17.35
C LEU A 270 12.05 -9.27 18.12
N LEU A 271 10.85 -9.44 18.68
CA LEU A 271 10.21 -8.42 19.49
C LEU A 271 11.02 -8.12 20.77
N SER A 272 11.47 -9.19 21.47
CA SER A 272 12.33 -9.05 22.63
C SER A 272 13.61 -8.31 22.30
N TRP A 273 14.18 -8.56 21.13
CA TRP A 273 15.37 -7.86 20.63
C TRP A 273 15.10 -6.36 20.44
N VAL A 274 14.00 -5.98 19.81
CA VAL A 274 13.64 -4.56 19.64
C VAL A 274 13.41 -3.89 21.00
N PHE A 275 12.65 -4.52 21.89
CA PHE A 275 12.45 -3.99 23.25
C PHE A 275 13.75 -3.88 24.03
N PHE A 276 14.65 -4.83 23.89
CA PHE A 276 15.99 -4.78 24.50
C PHE A 276 16.81 -3.59 24.00
N ILE A 277 16.75 -3.25 22.70
CA ILE A 277 17.41 -2.07 22.16
C ILE A 277 16.84 -0.78 22.79
N LEU A 278 15.52 -0.71 22.95
CA LEU A 278 14.81 0.51 23.42
C LEU A 278 14.73 0.64 24.94
N GLN A 279 15.08 -0.39 25.73
CA GLN A 279 14.77 -0.50 27.16
C GLN A 279 15.25 0.69 28.04
N LYS A 280 16.32 1.39 27.63
CA LYS A 280 16.84 2.52 28.39
C LYS A 280 16.00 3.80 28.26
N ASN A 281 15.03 3.84 27.33
CA ASN A 281 14.14 4.97 27.14
C ASN A 281 12.68 4.51 27.18
N LYS A 282 12.03 4.71 28.35
CA LYS A 282 10.64 4.27 28.57
C LYS A 282 9.65 4.85 27.55
N LYS A 283 9.83 6.10 27.12
CA LYS A 283 8.93 6.72 26.11
C LYS A 283 9.04 6.01 24.77
N SER A 284 10.24 5.69 24.32
CA SER A 284 10.45 4.95 23.07
C SER A 284 9.90 3.53 23.14
N VAL A 285 10.03 2.86 24.31
CA VAL A 285 9.39 1.57 24.56
C VAL A 285 7.87 1.69 24.45
N VAL A 286 7.27 2.69 25.12
CA VAL A 286 5.82 2.91 25.08
C VAL A 286 5.34 3.22 23.66
N LEU A 287 6.05 4.08 22.92
CA LEU A 287 5.72 4.41 21.53
C LEU A 287 5.66 3.14 20.68
N PHE A 288 6.72 2.32 20.72
CA PHE A 288 6.77 1.10 19.93
C PHE A 288 5.71 0.08 20.37
N ALA A 289 5.53 -0.11 21.68
CA ALA A 289 4.53 -1.04 22.23
C ALA A 289 3.11 -0.65 21.81
N VAL A 290 2.76 0.64 21.92
CA VAL A 290 1.43 1.14 21.51
C VAL A 290 1.23 0.99 20.01
N ASN A 291 2.22 1.36 19.19
CA ASN A 291 2.13 1.16 17.74
C ASN A 291 1.95 -0.33 17.37
N LEU A 292 2.70 -1.22 18.01
CA LEU A 292 2.59 -2.66 17.81
C LEU A 292 1.21 -3.19 18.21
N VAL A 293 0.72 -2.84 19.40
CA VAL A 293 -0.59 -3.29 19.90
C VAL A 293 -1.71 -2.76 18.99
N LEU A 294 -1.70 -1.49 18.63
CA LEU A 294 -2.70 -0.92 17.72
C LEU A 294 -2.67 -1.58 16.34
N SER A 295 -1.48 -1.81 15.78
CA SER A 295 -1.33 -2.50 14.49
C SER A 295 -1.82 -3.93 14.55
N LEU A 296 -1.50 -4.68 15.60
CA LEU A 296 -1.98 -6.05 15.81
C LEU A 296 -3.50 -6.08 16.02
N SER A 297 -4.05 -5.17 16.83
CA SER A 297 -5.50 -5.10 17.07
C SER A 297 -6.27 -4.89 15.77
N VAL A 298 -5.80 -3.98 14.90
CA VAL A 298 -6.40 -3.76 13.59
C VAL A 298 -6.23 -4.99 12.69
N SER A 299 -5.04 -5.58 12.65
CA SER A 299 -4.79 -6.76 11.80
C SER A 299 -5.59 -8.00 12.23
N ILE A 300 -5.93 -8.11 13.52
CA ILE A 300 -6.75 -9.19 14.05
C ILE A 300 -8.23 -8.93 13.83
N SER A 301 -8.69 -7.69 14.05
CA SER A 301 -10.11 -7.34 14.04
C SER A 301 -10.66 -7.05 12.66
N PHE A 302 -9.84 -6.47 11.78
CA PHE A 302 -10.25 -6.04 10.45
C PHE A 302 -9.39 -6.75 9.42
N TYR A 303 -9.87 -7.73 8.73
CA TYR A 303 -9.10 -8.48 7.73
C TYR A 303 -7.68 -8.81 8.22
N SER A 304 -7.19 -9.98 7.96
CA SER A 304 -5.79 -10.30 8.27
C SER A 304 -4.86 -9.40 7.41
N LEU A 305 -4.59 -8.17 7.88
CA LEU A 305 -3.65 -7.24 7.26
C LEU A 305 -2.22 -7.80 7.38
N THR A 306 -2.03 -8.99 6.81
CA THR A 306 -0.75 -9.72 6.83
C THR A 306 0.10 -9.43 5.60
N SER A 307 -0.43 -8.69 4.61
CA SER A 307 0.34 -8.24 3.46
C SER A 307 1.55 -7.43 3.92
N THR A 308 2.69 -7.62 3.28
CA THR A 308 3.98 -7.00 3.65
C THR A 308 3.87 -5.48 3.71
N ARG A 309 3.11 -4.88 2.80
CA ARG A 309 2.85 -3.44 2.78
C ARG A 309 2.22 -2.89 4.07
N TYR A 310 1.39 -3.67 4.75
CA TYR A 310 0.77 -3.27 6.02
C TYR A 310 1.70 -3.50 7.20
N THR A 311 2.34 -4.66 7.23
CA THR A 311 3.20 -5.06 8.37
C THR A 311 4.42 -4.16 8.50
N GLY A 312 4.87 -3.55 7.42
CA GLY A 312 5.99 -2.61 7.41
C GLY A 312 5.83 -1.42 8.36
N PHE A 313 4.60 -0.99 8.67
CA PHE A 313 4.39 0.10 9.64
C PHE A 313 4.72 -0.28 11.09
N VAL A 314 4.79 -1.57 11.42
CA VAL A 314 5.36 -2.04 12.70
C VAL A 314 6.89 -1.81 12.70
N PHE A 315 7.58 -2.10 11.59
CA PHE A 315 9.01 -1.81 11.45
C PHE A 315 9.29 -0.31 11.43
N ILE A 316 8.50 0.49 10.69
CA ILE A 316 8.62 1.96 10.70
C ILE A 316 8.41 2.50 12.13
N GLY A 317 7.45 1.97 12.88
CA GLY A 317 7.26 2.30 14.30
C GLY A 317 8.50 2.04 15.15
N ALA A 318 9.21 0.93 14.92
CA ALA A 318 10.48 0.64 15.58
C ALA A 318 11.59 1.63 15.16
N VAL A 319 11.69 1.98 13.86
CA VAL A 319 12.66 2.98 13.36
C VAL A 319 12.41 4.34 13.99
N VAL A 320 11.15 4.79 14.06
CA VAL A 320 10.74 6.05 14.69
C VAL A 320 11.04 6.03 16.18
N ALA A 321 10.71 4.94 16.88
CA ALA A 321 11.03 4.79 18.30
C ALA A 321 12.54 4.83 18.56
N TYR A 322 13.32 4.17 17.69
CA TYR A 322 14.78 4.21 17.76
C TYR A 322 15.34 5.59 17.42
N TRP A 323 14.73 6.34 16.50
CA TRP A 323 15.10 7.72 16.20
C TRP A 323 14.98 8.61 17.46
N LEU A 324 13.85 8.54 18.12
CA LEU A 324 13.59 9.32 19.34
C LEU A 324 14.44 8.82 20.53
N TYR A 325 14.70 7.51 20.62
CA TYR A 325 15.64 6.92 21.56
C TYR A 325 17.05 7.52 21.44
N CYS A 326 17.55 7.65 20.21
CA CYS A 326 18.90 8.18 19.95
C CYS A 326 19.05 9.67 20.31
N TYR A 327 17.96 10.41 20.43
CA TYR A 327 18.02 11.79 20.91
C TYR A 327 18.26 11.91 22.42
N GLU A 328 17.86 10.91 23.19
CA GLU A 328 17.84 10.96 24.65
C GLU A 328 18.80 9.97 25.32
N THR A 329 19.40 9.08 24.53
CA THR A 329 20.25 8.01 25.08
C THR A 329 21.57 7.91 24.32
N THR A 330 22.66 7.73 25.04
CA THR A 330 23.97 7.47 24.44
C THR A 330 23.99 6.10 23.77
N LEU A 331 24.36 6.08 22.49
CA LEU A 331 24.45 4.84 21.71
C LEU A 331 25.68 4.02 22.14
N THR A 332 25.45 2.76 22.48
CA THR A 332 26.53 1.79 22.68
C THR A 332 26.84 1.04 21.40
N GLN A 333 28.08 0.57 21.25
CA GLN A 333 28.48 -0.23 20.08
C GLN A 333 27.62 -1.50 19.94
N ASN A 334 27.20 -2.10 21.06
CA ASN A 334 26.30 -3.26 21.03
C ASN A 334 24.93 -2.90 20.46
N ASN A 335 24.33 -1.79 20.86
CA ASN A 335 23.04 -1.37 20.28
C ASN A 335 23.15 -1.12 18.79
N ILE A 336 24.23 -0.46 18.34
CA ILE A 336 24.48 -0.21 16.91
C ILE A 336 24.60 -1.53 16.14
N ARG A 337 25.37 -2.51 16.67
CA ARG A 337 25.52 -3.84 16.05
C ARG A 337 24.19 -4.57 15.95
N LEU A 338 23.41 -4.58 17.02
CA LEU A 338 22.10 -5.24 17.07
C LEU A 338 21.12 -4.65 16.05
N VAL A 339 21.05 -3.32 15.93
CA VAL A 339 20.22 -2.65 14.93
C VAL A 339 20.71 -2.98 13.51
N ASN A 340 22.02 -2.93 13.28
CA ASN A 340 22.59 -3.21 11.96
C ASN A 340 22.36 -4.65 11.50
N ILE A 341 22.34 -5.63 12.40
CA ILE A 341 22.01 -7.03 12.05
C ILE A 341 20.55 -7.11 11.54
N LEU A 342 19.59 -6.50 12.24
CA LEU A 342 18.21 -6.43 11.75
C LEU A 342 18.11 -5.76 10.38
N LEU A 343 18.88 -4.69 10.16
CA LEU A 343 18.88 -3.96 8.88
C LEU A 343 19.54 -4.76 7.74
N ILE A 344 20.51 -5.62 8.04
CA ILE A 344 21.11 -6.52 7.04
C ILE A 344 20.09 -7.57 6.57
N LEU A 345 19.23 -8.06 7.46
CA LEU A 345 18.12 -8.94 7.08
C LEU A 345 17.10 -8.20 6.18
N GLN A 346 16.79 -6.95 6.50
CA GLN A 346 15.97 -6.09 5.67
C GLN A 346 16.60 -5.85 4.28
N LEU A 347 17.93 -5.60 4.24
CA LEU A 347 18.69 -5.42 3.01
C LEU A 347 18.60 -6.65 2.09
N ALA A 348 18.74 -7.86 2.64
CA ALA A 348 18.63 -9.09 1.84
C ALA A 348 17.26 -9.20 1.15
N GLY A 349 16.17 -8.92 1.87
CA GLY A 349 14.82 -8.89 1.29
C GLY A 349 14.65 -7.79 0.23
N GLY A 350 15.16 -6.57 0.51
CA GLY A 350 15.05 -5.43 -0.41
C GLY A 350 15.81 -5.64 -1.72
N VAL A 351 17.05 -6.12 -1.65
CA VAL A 351 17.87 -6.42 -2.84
C VAL A 351 17.22 -7.53 -3.68
N PHE A 352 16.74 -8.60 -3.04
CA PHE A 352 16.05 -9.68 -3.75
C PHE A 352 14.80 -9.14 -4.47
N ALA A 353 13.89 -8.46 -3.76
CA ALA A 353 12.63 -7.97 -4.33
C ALA A 353 12.89 -7.00 -5.49
N LEU A 354 13.79 -6.02 -5.30
CA LEU A 354 14.14 -5.06 -6.33
C LEU A 354 14.75 -5.73 -7.57
N SER A 355 15.66 -6.70 -7.38
CA SER A 355 16.29 -7.40 -8.51
C SER A 355 15.28 -8.18 -9.35
N ARG A 356 14.29 -8.77 -8.70
CA ARG A 356 13.21 -9.50 -9.39
C ARG A 356 12.28 -8.56 -10.14
N ASP A 357 11.93 -7.44 -9.55
CA ASP A 357 11.05 -6.42 -10.14
C ASP A 357 11.67 -5.74 -11.36
N ILE A 358 13.00 -5.54 -11.37
CA ILE A 358 13.71 -4.99 -12.55
C ILE A 358 13.75 -5.98 -13.72
N VAL A 359 13.76 -7.29 -13.44
CA VAL A 359 13.98 -8.32 -14.49
C VAL A 359 12.68 -8.93 -15.00
N LEU A 360 11.66 -9.00 -14.14
CA LEU A 360 10.37 -9.63 -14.46
C LEU A 360 9.26 -8.59 -14.44
N PRO A 361 8.21 -8.72 -15.26
CA PRO A 361 7.07 -7.83 -15.21
C PRO A 361 6.38 -7.96 -13.85
N PHE A 362 6.24 -6.85 -13.13
CA PHE A 362 5.48 -6.87 -11.87
C PHE A 362 3.99 -7.07 -12.15
N SER A 363 3.51 -6.40 -13.21
CA SER A 363 2.17 -6.56 -13.77
C SER A 363 2.27 -6.54 -15.31
N ASN A 364 1.17 -6.76 -16.02
CA ASN A 364 1.13 -6.59 -17.47
C ASN A 364 0.37 -5.32 -17.89
N THR A 365 0.13 -4.37 -16.98
CA THR A 365 -0.71 -3.19 -17.27
C THR A 365 -0.12 -2.30 -18.37
N TYR A 366 1.20 -2.23 -18.52
CA TYR A 366 1.86 -1.48 -19.60
C TYR A 366 1.63 -2.09 -20.99
N GLN A 367 1.20 -3.35 -21.03
CA GLN A 367 0.88 -4.06 -22.27
C GLN A 367 -0.53 -3.77 -22.80
N VAL A 368 -1.37 -3.04 -22.04
CA VAL A 368 -2.74 -2.70 -22.43
C VAL A 368 -2.78 -1.99 -23.79
N GLN A 369 -1.91 -1.00 -24.01
CA GLN A 369 -1.88 -0.29 -25.29
C GLN A 369 -1.49 -1.19 -26.45
N ALA A 370 -0.59 -2.14 -26.22
CA ALA A 370 -0.21 -3.13 -27.23
C ALA A 370 -1.43 -4.02 -27.59
N LEU A 371 -2.18 -4.50 -26.60
CA LEU A 371 -3.40 -5.27 -26.83
C LEU A 371 -4.48 -4.47 -27.55
N ILE A 372 -4.67 -3.19 -27.22
CA ILE A 372 -5.60 -2.31 -27.93
C ILE A 372 -5.20 -2.18 -29.42
N ASN A 373 -3.91 -2.10 -29.71
CA ASN A 373 -3.39 -2.00 -31.07
C ASN A 373 -3.56 -3.30 -31.89
N GLU A 374 -3.76 -4.45 -31.24
CA GLU A 374 -4.10 -5.72 -31.92
C GLU A 374 -5.58 -5.77 -32.36
N VAL A 375 -6.43 -4.87 -31.83
CA VAL A 375 -7.83 -4.77 -32.28
C VAL A 375 -7.86 -4.14 -33.67
N PRO A 376 -8.49 -4.81 -34.68
CA PRO A 376 -8.55 -4.28 -36.03
C PRO A 376 -9.17 -2.90 -36.10
N SER A 377 -8.68 -2.08 -37.02
CA SER A 377 -9.18 -0.70 -37.21
C SER A 377 -10.69 -0.72 -37.53
N GLY A 378 -11.45 0.04 -36.78
CA GLY A 378 -12.91 0.12 -36.90
C GLY A 378 -13.69 -0.85 -36.02
N GLU A 379 -13.04 -1.86 -35.45
CA GLU A 379 -13.66 -2.73 -34.47
C GLU A 379 -13.69 -2.09 -33.08
N LYS A 380 -14.68 -2.48 -32.27
CA LYS A 380 -14.85 -1.97 -30.91
C LYS A 380 -14.23 -2.91 -29.89
N TRP A 381 -13.73 -2.31 -28.81
CA TRP A 381 -13.26 -3.06 -27.66
C TRP A 381 -13.95 -2.61 -26.37
N VAL A 382 -14.02 -3.53 -25.41
CA VAL A 382 -14.63 -3.37 -24.09
C VAL A 382 -13.74 -4.01 -23.04
N THR A 383 -14.06 -3.78 -21.78
CA THR A 383 -13.37 -4.44 -20.66
C THR A 383 -14.37 -4.84 -19.57
N ASP A 384 -13.94 -5.71 -18.67
CA ASP A 384 -14.71 -6.05 -17.47
C ASP A 384 -14.37 -5.11 -16.29
N TYR A 385 -15.21 -5.17 -15.25
CA TYR A 385 -15.08 -4.31 -14.07
C TYR A 385 -13.69 -4.40 -13.41
N TRP A 386 -13.17 -5.62 -13.23
CA TRP A 386 -11.92 -5.85 -12.54
C TRP A 386 -10.70 -5.39 -13.34
N THR A 387 -10.78 -5.50 -14.67
CA THR A 387 -9.72 -5.06 -15.59
C THR A 387 -9.75 -3.54 -15.84
N MET A 388 -10.86 -2.89 -15.53
CA MET A 388 -11.10 -1.45 -15.79
C MET A 388 -9.93 -0.57 -15.35
N ASN A 389 -9.41 -0.80 -14.16
CA ASN A 389 -8.30 0.00 -13.63
C ASN A 389 -7.04 -0.09 -14.49
N ALA A 390 -6.68 -1.30 -14.93
CA ALA A 390 -5.52 -1.51 -15.78
C ALA A 390 -5.67 -0.80 -17.13
N VAL A 391 -6.87 -0.87 -17.72
CA VAL A 391 -7.14 -0.29 -19.05
C VAL A 391 -7.17 1.24 -18.99
N VAL A 392 -7.98 1.83 -18.11
CA VAL A 392 -8.21 3.28 -18.07
C VAL A 392 -6.96 4.07 -17.66
N ALA A 393 -6.03 3.46 -16.93
CA ALA A 393 -4.78 4.13 -16.58
C ALA A 393 -3.95 4.55 -17.80
N PHE A 394 -4.07 3.79 -18.90
CA PHE A 394 -3.30 3.97 -20.14
C PHE A 394 -4.13 4.46 -21.32
N THR A 395 -5.41 4.80 -21.10
CA THR A 395 -6.27 5.44 -22.09
C THR A 395 -6.62 6.86 -21.67
N ASP A 396 -6.82 7.75 -22.63
CA ASP A 396 -7.23 9.14 -22.36
C ASP A 396 -8.75 9.27 -22.18
N HIS A 397 -9.50 8.19 -22.45
CA HIS A 397 -10.95 8.15 -22.45
C HIS A 397 -11.48 7.07 -21.51
N PRO A 398 -12.72 7.23 -21.01
CA PRO A 398 -13.44 6.14 -20.34
C PRO A 398 -13.50 4.89 -21.22
N ALA A 399 -13.51 3.72 -20.62
CA ALA A 399 -13.70 2.44 -21.30
C ALA A 399 -15.08 1.89 -20.99
N TYR A 400 -15.70 1.22 -21.98
CA TYR A 400 -16.96 0.56 -21.75
C TYR A 400 -16.79 -0.69 -20.89
N CYS A 401 -17.43 -0.68 -19.72
CA CYS A 401 -17.47 -1.79 -18.80
C CYS A 401 -18.63 -2.72 -19.14
N ILE A 402 -18.31 -3.94 -19.60
CA ILE A 402 -19.31 -4.84 -20.16
C ILE A 402 -20.33 -5.32 -19.11
N ASP A 403 -19.85 -5.67 -17.93
CA ASP A 403 -20.65 -6.17 -16.82
C ASP A 403 -21.42 -5.07 -16.07
N MET A 404 -21.00 -3.81 -16.21
CA MET A 404 -21.72 -2.63 -15.68
C MET A 404 -22.56 -1.90 -16.75
N GLN A 405 -22.43 -2.28 -18.02
CA GLN A 405 -23.16 -1.75 -19.20
C GLN A 405 -23.05 -0.23 -19.36
N LYS A 406 -21.91 0.36 -19.01
CA LYS A 406 -21.67 1.81 -19.09
C LYS A 406 -20.19 2.14 -19.29
N ASP A 407 -19.91 3.36 -19.76
CA ASP A 407 -18.56 3.90 -19.80
C ASP A 407 -18.10 4.28 -18.39
N MET A 408 -16.87 3.92 -18.04
CA MET A 408 -16.27 4.15 -16.72
C MET A 408 -14.84 4.67 -16.83
N SER A 409 -14.46 5.55 -15.90
CA SER A 409 -13.11 6.09 -15.76
C SER A 409 -12.33 5.50 -14.58
N PHE A 410 -13.01 4.87 -13.64
CA PHE A 410 -12.47 4.19 -12.47
C PHE A 410 -13.55 3.30 -11.84
N ILE A 411 -13.15 2.40 -10.97
CA ILE A 411 -14.07 1.59 -10.15
C ILE A 411 -14.25 2.25 -8.78
N LEU A 412 -15.36 1.93 -8.10
CA LEU A 412 -15.65 2.33 -6.71
C LEU A 412 -16.06 1.10 -5.91
N TRP A 413 -15.59 1.00 -4.68
CA TRP A 413 -15.97 -0.06 -3.73
C TRP A 413 -17.34 0.23 -3.07
N GLY A 414 -18.30 0.66 -3.88
CA GLY A 414 -19.66 1.03 -3.48
C GLY A 414 -20.66 -0.11 -3.60
N PRO A 415 -21.97 0.19 -3.40
CA PRO A 415 -23.05 -0.81 -3.44
C PRO A 415 -23.18 -1.53 -4.80
N ASP A 416 -22.73 -0.91 -5.90
CA ASP A 416 -22.76 -1.52 -7.23
C ASP A 416 -21.96 -2.84 -7.31
N ILE A 417 -20.92 -3.02 -6.49
CA ILE A 417 -20.12 -4.26 -6.48
C ILE A 417 -20.92 -5.44 -5.94
N ALA A 418 -21.70 -5.25 -4.87
CA ALA A 418 -22.57 -6.29 -4.32
C ALA A 418 -23.58 -6.76 -5.36
N ALA A 419 -24.19 -5.79 -6.06
CA ALA A 419 -25.11 -6.07 -7.15
C ALA A 419 -24.40 -6.87 -8.26
N LEU A 420 -23.19 -6.44 -8.65
CA LEU A 420 -22.41 -7.10 -9.69
C LEU A 420 -22.02 -8.52 -9.33
N GLN A 421 -21.55 -8.77 -8.12
CA GLN A 421 -21.14 -10.12 -7.66
C GLN A 421 -22.30 -11.10 -7.60
N ASN A 422 -23.49 -10.59 -7.28
CA ASN A 422 -24.72 -11.39 -7.18
C ASN A 422 -25.52 -11.47 -8.48
N THR A 423 -25.07 -10.83 -9.57
CA THR A 423 -25.74 -10.87 -10.87
C THR A 423 -25.24 -12.08 -11.66
N PRO A 424 -26.08 -13.12 -11.88
CA PRO A 424 -25.72 -14.23 -12.74
C PRO A 424 -25.67 -13.77 -14.21
N ASN A 425 -24.85 -14.43 -15.01
CA ASN A 425 -24.76 -14.21 -16.46
C ASN A 425 -24.44 -12.76 -16.88
N ARG A 426 -23.77 -12.01 -16.01
CA ARG A 426 -23.48 -10.59 -16.22
C ARG A 426 -22.69 -10.29 -17.49
N TYR A 427 -21.77 -11.17 -17.88
CA TYR A 427 -21.00 -11.03 -19.10
C TYR A 427 -21.88 -11.29 -20.34
N THR A 428 -22.68 -12.36 -20.30
CA THR A 428 -23.64 -12.71 -21.39
C THR A 428 -24.62 -11.57 -21.62
N ASP A 429 -25.22 -11.04 -20.56
CA ASP A 429 -26.21 -9.97 -20.66
C ASP A 429 -25.57 -8.63 -21.05
N GLY A 430 -24.39 -8.34 -20.55
CA GLY A 430 -23.64 -7.16 -20.93
C GLY A 430 -23.21 -7.14 -22.39
N ILE A 431 -22.71 -8.26 -22.92
CA ILE A 431 -22.39 -8.41 -24.35
C ILE A 431 -23.63 -8.27 -25.20
N ARG A 432 -24.75 -8.92 -24.82
CA ARG A 432 -26.04 -8.80 -25.51
C ARG A 432 -26.50 -7.32 -25.55
N HIS A 433 -26.42 -6.63 -24.44
CA HIS A 433 -26.77 -5.21 -24.37
C HIS A 433 -25.85 -4.37 -25.27
N PHE A 434 -24.54 -4.60 -25.24
CA PHE A 434 -23.57 -3.90 -26.08
C PHE A 434 -23.85 -4.14 -27.58
N PHE A 435 -24.06 -5.38 -28.00
CA PHE A 435 -24.38 -5.71 -29.40
C PHE A 435 -25.64 -5.01 -29.87
N LYS A 436 -26.69 -5.03 -29.04
CA LYS A 436 -27.95 -4.35 -29.35
C LYS A 436 -27.82 -2.83 -29.48
N THR A 437 -27.12 -2.20 -28.52
CA THR A 437 -27.01 -0.74 -28.48
C THR A 437 -26.04 -0.20 -29.53
N GLN A 438 -25.00 -0.96 -29.84
CA GLN A 438 -23.96 -0.53 -30.78
C GLN A 438 -24.21 -1.04 -32.21
N GLY A 439 -25.20 -1.92 -32.42
CA GLY A 439 -25.53 -2.47 -33.73
C GLY A 439 -24.43 -3.38 -34.32
N VAL A 440 -23.60 -3.99 -33.46
CA VAL A 440 -22.49 -4.88 -33.86
C VAL A 440 -22.77 -6.32 -33.49
N LYS A 441 -22.07 -7.27 -34.15
CA LYS A 441 -22.14 -8.71 -33.87
C LYS A 441 -20.80 -9.28 -33.37
N SER A 442 -19.79 -8.44 -33.29
CA SER A 442 -18.45 -8.78 -32.79
C SER A 442 -17.94 -7.68 -31.91
N VAL A 443 -17.16 -8.03 -30.89
CA VAL A 443 -16.46 -7.09 -29.98
C VAL A 443 -15.18 -7.72 -29.46
N TYR A 444 -14.17 -6.94 -29.21
CA TYR A 444 -12.96 -7.37 -28.55
C TYR A 444 -13.04 -7.05 -27.06
N MET A 445 -12.68 -8.01 -26.20
CA MET A 445 -12.69 -7.81 -24.73
C MET A 445 -11.29 -7.99 -24.16
N ILE A 446 -10.82 -6.97 -23.46
CA ILE A 446 -9.59 -7.04 -22.65
C ILE A 446 -9.99 -7.43 -21.23
N SER A 447 -9.43 -8.53 -20.72
CA SER A 447 -9.73 -9.04 -19.37
C SER A 447 -8.46 -9.51 -18.66
N GLN A 448 -8.42 -9.34 -17.33
CA GLN A 448 -7.41 -9.97 -16.47
C GLN A 448 -7.76 -11.42 -16.12
N SER A 449 -8.95 -11.86 -16.44
CA SER A 449 -9.43 -13.22 -16.17
C SER A 449 -9.22 -14.12 -17.37
N PRO A 450 -8.61 -15.31 -17.22
CA PRO A 450 -8.59 -16.33 -18.26
C PRO A 450 -10.01 -16.85 -18.52
N LEU A 451 -10.24 -17.35 -19.73
CA LEU A 451 -11.59 -17.75 -20.21
C LEU A 451 -12.31 -18.71 -19.25
N HIS A 452 -11.60 -19.67 -18.66
CA HIS A 452 -12.22 -20.60 -17.72
C HIS A 452 -12.82 -19.94 -16.49
N ASN A 453 -12.20 -18.86 -15.97
CA ASN A 453 -12.74 -18.08 -14.86
C ASN A 453 -13.99 -17.28 -15.29
N LEU A 454 -13.98 -16.72 -16.50
CA LEU A 454 -15.14 -16.01 -17.04
C LEU A 454 -16.33 -16.96 -17.19
N VAL A 455 -16.10 -18.15 -17.75
CA VAL A 455 -17.13 -19.21 -17.91
C VAL A 455 -17.60 -19.75 -16.56
N GLN A 456 -16.71 -19.88 -15.58
CA GLN A 456 -17.10 -20.29 -14.23
C GLN A 456 -18.03 -19.26 -13.56
N THR A 457 -17.81 -17.97 -13.84
CA THR A 457 -18.65 -16.87 -13.34
C THR A 457 -19.96 -16.74 -14.12
N ASP A 458 -19.95 -17.04 -15.42
CA ASP A 458 -21.08 -16.91 -16.35
C ASP A 458 -21.13 -18.15 -17.27
N SER A 459 -21.88 -19.15 -16.87
CA SER A 459 -21.97 -20.43 -17.59
C SER A 459 -22.66 -20.33 -18.97
N LEU A 460 -23.46 -19.30 -19.22
CA LEU A 460 -24.12 -19.09 -20.51
C LEU A 460 -23.18 -18.43 -21.53
N LEU A 461 -22.05 -17.91 -21.12
CA LEU A 461 -21.16 -17.10 -21.95
C LEU A 461 -20.76 -17.87 -23.27
N THR A 462 -20.24 -19.09 -23.13
CA THR A 462 -19.81 -19.90 -24.25
C THR A 462 -20.98 -20.61 -25.00
N HIS A 463 -22.17 -20.64 -24.39
CA HIS A 463 -23.39 -21.13 -25.08
C HIS A 463 -24.01 -20.06 -25.97
N SER A 464 -23.79 -18.79 -25.65
CA SER A 464 -24.36 -17.64 -26.35
C SER A 464 -23.44 -17.04 -27.40
N TYR A 465 -22.12 -17.20 -27.22
CA TYR A 465 -21.10 -16.53 -28.03
C TYR A 465 -19.94 -17.46 -28.37
N ARG A 466 -19.37 -17.25 -29.57
CA ARG A 466 -18.05 -17.77 -29.91
C ARG A 466 -16.99 -16.86 -29.33
N ILE A 467 -16.10 -17.41 -28.51
CA ILE A 467 -15.02 -16.66 -27.85
C ILE A 467 -13.70 -17.24 -28.34
N THR A 468 -12.91 -16.40 -28.97
CA THR A 468 -11.57 -16.74 -29.47
C THR A 468 -10.53 -15.91 -28.73
N LEU A 469 -9.51 -16.56 -28.16
CA LEU A 469 -8.34 -15.89 -27.63
C LEU A 469 -7.50 -15.35 -28.78
N VAL A 470 -7.32 -14.03 -28.85
CA VAL A 470 -6.53 -13.34 -29.89
C VAL A 470 -5.09 -13.20 -29.44
N ASP A 471 -4.89 -12.71 -28.22
CA ASP A 471 -3.56 -12.51 -27.64
C ASP A 471 -3.61 -12.58 -26.11
N LYS A 472 -2.44 -12.78 -25.49
CA LYS A 472 -2.30 -12.81 -24.04
C LYS A 472 -0.96 -12.25 -23.58
N ARG A 473 -0.94 -11.65 -22.42
CA ARG A 473 0.25 -11.20 -21.71
C ARG A 473 0.25 -11.85 -20.33
N GLU A 474 1.15 -12.81 -20.13
CA GLU A 474 1.28 -13.58 -18.89
C GLU A 474 2.66 -13.41 -18.28
N GLY A 475 2.86 -13.93 -17.08
CA GLY A 475 4.14 -13.92 -16.39
C GLY A 475 4.32 -12.72 -15.46
N ALA A 476 3.23 -12.07 -15.01
CA ALA A 476 3.30 -11.05 -13.96
C ALA A 476 3.67 -11.64 -12.60
N ILE A 477 4.48 -10.91 -11.82
CA ILE A 477 4.78 -11.27 -10.42
C ILE A 477 3.51 -11.20 -9.57
N GLU A 478 2.67 -10.18 -9.80
CA GLU A 478 1.38 -10.05 -9.14
C GLU A 478 0.34 -10.96 -9.82
N THR A 479 -0.32 -11.81 -9.03
CA THR A 479 -1.12 -12.94 -9.52
C THR A 479 -2.39 -12.55 -10.30
N GLY A 480 -2.89 -11.34 -10.12
CA GLY A 480 -4.12 -10.85 -10.76
C GLY A 480 -3.86 -9.98 -11.99
N SER A 481 -2.61 -9.81 -12.43
CA SER A 481 -2.24 -8.80 -13.43
C SER A 481 -1.89 -9.34 -14.82
N ASN A 482 -2.24 -10.57 -15.12
CA ASN A 482 -2.16 -11.07 -16.49
C ASN A 482 -3.27 -10.44 -17.35
N LEU A 483 -3.07 -10.35 -18.66
CA LEU A 483 -4.03 -9.78 -19.59
C LEU A 483 -4.32 -10.73 -20.75
N TYR A 484 -5.58 -10.76 -21.16
CA TYR A 484 -6.09 -11.57 -22.26
C TYR A 484 -6.93 -10.68 -23.17
N LEU A 485 -6.75 -10.83 -24.50
CA LEU A 485 -7.59 -10.21 -25.51
C LEU A 485 -8.45 -11.29 -26.15
N TYR A 486 -9.74 -11.18 -26.01
CA TYR A 486 -10.73 -12.09 -26.60
C TYR A 486 -11.49 -11.39 -27.72
N GLN A 487 -11.72 -12.09 -28.82
CA GLN A 487 -12.76 -11.74 -29.78
C GLN A 487 -14.04 -12.53 -29.42
N ILE A 488 -15.15 -11.81 -29.34
CA ILE A 488 -16.47 -12.35 -28.97
C ILE A 488 -17.42 -12.07 -30.10
N GLU A 489 -18.03 -13.13 -30.65
CA GLU A 489 -18.95 -13.09 -31.80
C GLU A 489 -20.28 -13.73 -31.42
N ALA A 490 -21.39 -13.16 -31.93
CA ALA A 490 -22.70 -13.79 -31.81
C ALA A 490 -22.72 -15.14 -32.54
N LEU A 491 -23.28 -16.18 -31.90
CA LEU A 491 -23.49 -17.49 -32.50
C LEU A 491 -24.62 -17.46 -33.52
#